data_003e39490cfaae01cee632956f259d73
#
_entry.id   003e39490cfaae01cee632956f259d73
#
_cell.length_a   1.000
_cell.length_b   1.000
_cell.length_c   1.000
_cell.angle_alpha   90.00
_cell.angle_beta   90.00
_cell.angle_gamma   90.00
#
_symmetry.space_group_name_H-M   'P 1'
#
loop_
_entity.id
_entity.type
_entity.pdbx_description
1 polymer ?
#
loop_
_entity_poly.entity_id
_entity_poly.type
_entity_poly.pdbx_seq_one_letter_code
_entity_poly.pdbx_strand_id
1 'polypeptide(L)'
;KPAEELPAPTPTTWLGYRNKVGPAGTRNLLGIVTTVQCAAGVLKVAVERIKKELLPKYPHVDGVVAVTHPYGCGVAINAPLAYLPIRAVSNLIRHPNFGGEIMVVGLGCEKLTYDRVLPPRTSPPKTF
;
A
#
# COMPACT_ATOMS: atom_id res chain seq x y z
N LYS A 1 0.66 -34.99 -12.68
CA LYS A 1 -0.10 -34.66 -13.90
C LYS A 1 0.20 -33.21 -14.24
N PRO A 2 0.48 -32.85 -15.51
CA PRO A 2 0.52 -31.45 -15.91
C PRO A 2 -0.83 -30.79 -15.64
N ALA A 3 -0.81 -29.53 -15.24
CA ALA A 3 -2.03 -28.75 -15.07
C ALA A 3 -2.72 -28.59 -16.43
N GLU A 4 -4.04 -28.72 -16.45
CA GLU A 4 -4.84 -28.50 -17.62
C GLU A 4 -4.80 -27.00 -18.00
N GLU A 5 -4.49 -26.67 -19.25
CA GLU A 5 -4.52 -25.29 -19.72
C GLU A 5 -5.95 -24.79 -19.70
N LEU A 6 -6.21 -23.74 -18.93
CA LEU A 6 -7.50 -23.09 -18.91
C LEU A 6 -7.69 -22.26 -20.18
N PRO A 7 -8.92 -22.18 -20.71
CA PRO A 7 -9.21 -21.34 -21.85
C PRO A 7 -8.92 -19.87 -21.55
N ALA A 8 -8.50 -19.10 -22.53
CA ALA A 8 -8.24 -17.68 -22.39
C ALA A 8 -9.48 -16.95 -21.82
N PRO A 9 -9.32 -16.05 -20.85
CA PRO A 9 -10.45 -15.34 -20.26
C PRO A 9 -11.12 -14.42 -21.29
N THR A 10 -12.45 -14.39 -21.27
CA THR A 10 -13.24 -13.44 -22.05
C THR A 10 -14.19 -12.69 -21.10
N PRO A 11 -14.19 -11.35 -21.06
CA PRO A 11 -13.44 -10.44 -21.93
C PRO A 11 -11.95 -10.32 -21.55
N THR A 12 -11.11 -10.00 -22.54
CA THR A 12 -9.66 -9.78 -22.36
C THR A 12 -9.33 -8.34 -21.93
N THR A 13 -10.32 -7.46 -21.84
CA THR A 13 -10.18 -6.05 -21.49
C THR A 13 -11.11 -5.67 -20.34
N TRP A 14 -10.72 -4.67 -19.56
CA TRP A 14 -11.51 -4.10 -18.47
C TRP A 14 -11.27 -2.60 -18.36
N LEU A 15 -12.22 -1.86 -17.75
CA LEU A 15 -12.08 -0.45 -17.45
C LEU A 15 -11.35 -0.31 -16.10
N GLY A 16 -10.36 0.58 -16.05
CA GLY A 16 -9.56 0.82 -14.85
C GLY A 16 -8.96 2.21 -14.80
N TYR A 17 -8.27 2.49 -13.71
CA TYR A 17 -7.62 3.76 -13.45
C TYR A 17 -6.17 3.70 -13.94
N ARG A 18 -5.82 4.61 -14.86
CA ARG A 18 -4.43 4.73 -15.34
C ARG A 18 -3.60 5.48 -14.31
N ASN A 19 -2.55 4.85 -13.80
CA ASN A 19 -1.58 5.49 -12.93
C ASN A 19 -0.54 6.27 -13.74
N LYS A 20 0.05 7.31 -13.14
CA LYS A 20 1.16 8.06 -13.77
C LYS A 20 2.37 7.16 -14.03
N VAL A 21 2.60 6.20 -13.14
CA VAL A 21 3.70 5.23 -13.22
C VAL A 21 3.21 3.86 -12.76
N GLY A 22 3.55 2.81 -13.52
CA GLY A 22 3.19 1.43 -13.20
C GLY A 22 1.87 0.97 -13.80
N PRO A 23 1.38 -0.20 -13.38
CA PRO A 23 0.17 -0.81 -13.92
C PRO A 23 -1.09 -0.03 -13.52
N ALA A 24 -2.16 -0.20 -14.32
CA ALA A 24 -3.46 0.38 -14.02
C ALA A 24 -4.11 -0.30 -12.80
N GLY A 25 -4.86 0.46 -12.03
CA GLY A 25 -5.66 -0.03 -10.91
C GLY A 25 -7.09 -0.37 -11.32
N THR A 26 -7.71 -1.32 -10.63
CA THR A 26 -9.15 -1.62 -10.75
C THR A 26 -10.00 -0.71 -9.89
N ARG A 27 -9.38 -0.01 -8.94
CA ARG A 27 -9.98 0.99 -8.05
C ARG A 27 -9.07 2.18 -7.86
N ASN A 28 -9.67 3.31 -7.49
CA ASN A 28 -8.97 4.53 -7.09
C ASN A 28 -9.09 4.72 -5.57
N LEU A 29 -8.13 4.20 -4.81
CA LEU A 29 -8.14 4.20 -3.36
C LEU A 29 -7.10 5.18 -2.80
N LEU A 30 -7.46 5.91 -1.75
CA LEU A 30 -6.49 6.60 -0.90
C LEU A 30 -5.90 5.59 0.10
N GLY A 31 -4.61 5.28 -0.04
CA GLY A 31 -3.87 4.47 0.92
C GLY A 31 -3.21 5.33 1.99
N ILE A 32 -3.34 4.93 3.25
CA ILE A 32 -2.63 5.56 4.38
C ILE A 32 -1.95 4.45 5.17
N VAL A 33 -0.62 4.50 5.25
CA VAL A 33 0.19 3.47 5.94
C VAL A 33 0.82 4.03 7.21
N THR A 34 0.92 3.22 8.25
CA THR A 34 1.73 3.54 9.41
C THR A 34 3.14 2.98 9.29
N THR A 35 4.14 3.71 9.79
CA THR A 35 5.50 3.20 9.97
C THR A 35 5.66 2.40 11.26
N VAL A 36 4.72 2.55 12.21
CA VAL A 36 4.80 1.99 13.56
C VAL A 36 3.43 1.55 14.06
N GLN A 37 3.41 0.43 14.79
CA GLN A 37 2.18 -0.11 15.39
C GLN A 37 1.45 0.89 16.30
N CYS A 38 2.19 1.71 17.04
CA CYS A 38 1.62 2.67 18.01
C CYS A 38 0.69 3.68 17.34
N ALA A 39 0.89 4.01 16.06
CA ALA A 39 0.03 4.90 15.30
C ALA A 39 -1.21 4.21 14.70
N ALA A 40 -1.30 2.88 14.74
CA ALA A 40 -2.34 2.13 14.05
C ALA A 40 -3.76 2.44 14.56
N GLY A 41 -3.92 2.60 15.88
CA GLY A 41 -5.21 2.94 16.48
C GLY A 41 -5.70 4.33 16.06
N VAL A 42 -4.82 5.31 16.13
CA VAL A 42 -5.11 6.70 15.71
C VAL A 42 -5.43 6.73 14.21
N LEU A 43 -4.66 6.02 13.39
CA LEU A 43 -4.92 5.94 11.96
C LEU A 43 -6.30 5.35 11.65
N LYS A 44 -6.71 4.29 12.34
CA LYS A 44 -8.05 3.70 12.15
C LYS A 44 -9.15 4.73 12.41
N VAL A 45 -9.08 5.47 13.50
CA VAL A 45 -10.04 6.52 13.83
C VAL A 45 -10.02 7.62 12.76
N ALA A 46 -8.85 8.06 12.33
CA ALA A 46 -8.71 9.08 11.29
C ALA A 46 -9.32 8.62 9.95
N VAL A 47 -9.08 7.36 9.54
CA VAL A 47 -9.64 6.80 8.31
C VAL A 47 -11.17 6.74 8.36
N GLU A 48 -11.77 6.36 9.49
CA GLU A 48 -13.24 6.37 9.63
C GLU A 48 -13.82 7.79 9.56
N ARG A 49 -13.14 8.78 10.13
CA ARG A 49 -13.54 10.18 9.97
C ARG A 49 -13.42 10.66 8.53
N ILE A 50 -12.32 10.34 7.85
CA ILE A 50 -12.12 10.67 6.43
C ILE A 50 -13.22 10.06 5.57
N LYS A 51 -13.57 8.79 5.79
CA LYS A 51 -14.67 8.13 5.07
C LYS A 51 -16.00 8.84 5.27
N LYS A 52 -16.28 9.29 6.49
CA LYS A 52 -17.55 9.93 6.83
C LYS A 52 -17.61 11.39 6.36
N GLU A 53 -16.55 12.17 6.56
CA GLU A 53 -16.57 13.62 6.45
C GLU A 53 -16.00 14.15 5.12
N LEU A 54 -15.01 13.44 4.55
CA LEU A 54 -14.28 13.88 3.37
C LEU A 54 -14.61 13.07 2.12
N LEU A 55 -14.63 11.75 2.21
CA LEU A 55 -14.83 10.89 1.04
C LEU A 55 -16.07 11.24 0.20
N PRO A 56 -17.22 11.64 0.77
CA PRO A 56 -18.37 12.05 -0.02
C PRO A 56 -18.14 13.29 -0.89
N LYS A 57 -17.11 14.09 -0.59
CA LYS A 57 -16.73 15.28 -1.37
C LYS A 57 -15.86 14.95 -2.59
N TYR A 58 -15.40 13.71 -2.70
CA TYR A 58 -14.48 13.25 -3.74
C TYR A 58 -15.06 12.02 -4.48
N PRO A 59 -16.03 12.21 -5.37
CA PRO A 59 -16.76 11.11 -6.02
C PRO A 59 -15.88 10.21 -6.90
N HIS A 60 -14.68 10.66 -7.25
CA HIS A 60 -13.73 9.87 -8.03
C HIS A 60 -12.80 8.99 -7.18
N VAL A 61 -12.94 9.05 -5.85
CA VAL A 61 -12.18 8.20 -4.91
C VAL A 61 -13.09 7.09 -4.41
N ASP A 62 -12.74 5.84 -4.72
CA ASP A 62 -13.57 4.68 -4.38
C ASP A 62 -13.53 4.29 -2.90
N GLY A 63 -12.55 4.80 -2.16
CA GLY A 63 -12.44 4.51 -0.73
C GLY A 63 -11.12 4.92 -0.11
N VAL A 64 -11.03 4.75 1.20
CA VAL A 64 -9.82 5.02 2.01
C VAL A 64 -9.44 3.76 2.78
N VAL A 65 -8.18 3.38 2.71
CA VAL A 65 -7.66 2.15 3.30
C VAL A 65 -6.52 2.46 4.27
N ALA A 66 -6.65 2.00 5.52
CA ALA A 66 -5.56 1.98 6.48
C ALA A 66 -4.69 0.73 6.26
N VAL A 67 -3.42 0.92 5.95
CA VAL A 67 -2.42 -0.15 5.90
C VAL A 67 -1.64 -0.12 7.21
N THR A 68 -1.97 -1.02 8.11
CA THR A 68 -1.34 -1.13 9.44
C THR A 68 -0.57 -2.44 9.55
N HIS A 69 0.46 -2.45 10.39
CA HIS A 69 1.28 -3.62 10.67
C HIS A 69 1.78 -3.60 12.11
N PRO A 70 2.12 -4.76 12.71
CA PRO A 70 2.53 -4.87 14.11
C PRO A 70 4.03 -4.61 14.34
N TYR A 71 4.72 -3.97 13.41
CA TYR A 71 6.17 -3.73 13.48
C TYR A 71 6.50 -2.25 13.69
N GLY A 72 7.78 -1.95 13.77
CA GLY A 72 8.33 -0.60 13.74
C GLY A 72 8.83 -0.08 15.07
N CYS A 73 8.14 -0.32 16.19
CA CYS A 73 8.56 0.08 17.51
C CYS A 73 9.36 -1.04 18.20
N GLY A 74 10.59 -0.75 18.60
CA GLY A 74 11.44 -1.72 19.30
C GLY A 74 11.95 -2.89 18.46
N VAL A 75 11.55 -3.01 17.23
CA VAL A 75 11.97 -4.12 16.34
C VAL A 75 13.39 -3.88 15.84
N ALA A 76 14.19 -4.95 15.89
CA ALA A 76 15.54 -4.95 15.32
C ALA A 76 15.48 -4.96 13.78
N ILE A 77 15.33 -3.79 13.17
CA ILE A 77 15.15 -3.63 11.72
C ILE A 77 16.33 -4.12 10.88
N ASN A 78 17.49 -4.34 11.51
CA ASN A 78 18.70 -4.89 10.88
C ASN A 78 18.92 -6.38 11.22
N ALA A 79 17.99 -7.02 11.94
CA ALA A 79 18.08 -8.45 12.23
C ALA A 79 17.93 -9.29 10.95
N PRO A 80 18.49 -10.51 10.92
CA PRO A 80 18.21 -11.46 9.86
C PRO A 80 16.71 -11.60 9.64
N LEU A 81 16.27 -11.63 8.38
CA LEU A 81 14.85 -11.73 7.97
C LEU A 81 13.95 -10.52 8.28
N ALA A 82 14.42 -9.47 8.95
CA ALA A 82 13.63 -8.25 9.16
C ALA A 82 13.18 -7.60 7.85
N TYR A 83 13.90 -7.84 6.76
CA TYR A 83 13.54 -7.35 5.43
C TYR A 83 12.22 -7.95 4.90
N LEU A 84 11.80 -9.13 5.35
CA LEU A 84 10.59 -9.80 4.87
C LEU A 84 9.31 -8.98 5.16
N PRO A 85 9.00 -8.64 6.43
CA PRO A 85 7.84 -7.80 6.72
C PRO A 85 7.97 -6.39 6.13
N ILE A 86 9.17 -5.80 6.11
CA ILE A 86 9.39 -4.49 5.51
C ILE A 86 9.07 -4.53 4.01
N ARG A 87 9.57 -5.52 3.29
CA ARG A 87 9.28 -5.73 1.87
C ARG A 87 7.80 -5.99 1.62
N ALA A 88 7.14 -6.78 2.48
CA ALA A 88 5.71 -7.06 2.35
C ALA A 88 4.88 -5.77 2.44
N VAL A 89 5.14 -4.93 3.44
CA VAL A 89 4.48 -3.62 3.57
C VAL A 89 4.81 -2.73 2.37
N SER A 90 6.08 -2.63 1.99
CA SER A 90 6.54 -1.83 0.84
C SER A 90 5.87 -2.25 -0.47
N ASN A 91 5.65 -3.54 -0.70
CA ASN A 91 4.95 -4.05 -1.87
C ASN A 91 3.45 -3.76 -1.81
N LEU A 92 2.83 -3.95 -0.64
CA LEU A 92 1.41 -3.70 -0.43
C LEU A 92 1.05 -2.23 -0.70
N ILE A 93 1.83 -1.29 -0.20
CA ILE A 93 1.57 0.15 -0.39
C ILE A 93 1.83 0.62 -1.83
N ARG A 94 2.52 -0.17 -2.64
CA ARG A 94 2.70 0.08 -4.07
C ARG A 94 1.63 -0.57 -4.95
N HIS A 95 0.57 -1.09 -4.36
CA HIS A 95 -0.51 -1.70 -5.11
C HIS A 95 -1.12 -0.69 -6.10
N PRO A 96 -1.42 -1.09 -7.35
CA PRO A 96 -1.92 -0.18 -8.39
C PRO A 96 -3.17 0.62 -8.01
N ASN A 97 -4.01 0.07 -7.14
CA ASN A 97 -5.22 0.74 -6.69
C ASN A 97 -4.98 1.98 -5.82
N PHE A 98 -3.74 2.22 -5.37
CA PHE A 98 -3.37 3.45 -4.65
C PHE A 98 -2.85 4.57 -5.57
N GLY A 99 -2.99 4.42 -6.88
CA GLY A 99 -2.64 5.47 -7.84
C GLY A 99 -1.15 5.81 -7.94
N GLY A 100 -0.29 5.07 -7.25
CA GLY A 100 1.14 5.35 -7.10
C GLY A 100 1.46 6.38 -6.02
N GLU A 101 0.45 6.85 -5.28
CA GLU A 101 0.58 7.83 -4.19
C GLU A 101 0.00 7.22 -2.91
N ILE A 102 0.72 7.37 -1.79
CA ILE A 102 0.29 6.90 -0.49
C ILE A 102 0.70 7.91 0.59
N MET A 103 -0.16 8.10 1.58
CA MET A 103 0.18 8.88 2.76
C MET A 103 0.88 7.99 3.78
N VAL A 104 2.02 8.44 4.30
CA VAL A 104 2.76 7.74 5.36
C VAL A 104 2.62 8.48 6.67
N VAL A 105 2.22 7.78 7.72
CA VAL A 105 2.03 8.32 9.07
C VAL A 105 3.00 7.66 10.03
N GLY A 106 3.88 8.45 10.63
CA GLY A 106 4.83 8.04 11.66
C GLY A 106 4.65 8.82 12.96
N LEU A 107 5.41 8.44 13.99
CA LEU A 107 5.49 9.14 15.28
C LEU A 107 6.78 9.94 15.43
N GLY A 108 7.85 9.57 14.70
CA GLY A 108 9.17 10.17 14.79
C GLY A 108 10.12 9.49 15.79
N CYS A 109 9.67 8.48 16.52
CA CYS A 109 10.52 7.69 17.44
C CYS A 109 10.76 6.26 16.95
N GLU A 110 10.12 5.85 15.87
CA GLU A 110 10.25 4.53 15.29
C GLU A 110 11.60 4.34 14.57
N LYS A 111 12.08 3.08 14.58
CA LYS A 111 13.27 2.68 13.81
C LYS A 111 12.96 2.42 12.33
N LEU A 112 11.70 2.06 12.03
CA LEU A 112 11.23 1.86 10.66
C LEU A 112 10.76 3.20 10.10
N THR A 113 11.68 3.99 9.58
CA THR A 113 11.41 5.30 8.99
C THR A 113 10.70 5.20 7.63
N TYR A 114 10.09 6.29 7.18
CA TYR A 114 9.30 6.31 5.94
C TYR A 114 10.12 5.90 4.71
N ASP A 115 11.38 6.30 4.63
CA ASP A 115 12.31 5.97 3.54
C ASP A 115 12.64 4.47 3.47
N ARG A 116 12.56 3.75 4.59
CA ARG A 116 12.70 2.30 4.64
C ARG A 116 11.43 1.56 4.21
N VAL A 117 10.27 2.11 4.53
CA VAL A 117 8.98 1.56 4.11
C VAL A 117 8.70 1.86 2.63
N LEU A 118 9.05 3.06 2.19
CA LEU A 118 8.85 3.52 0.83
C LEU A 118 10.17 4.08 0.25
N PRO A 119 11.17 3.23 0.01
CA PRO A 119 12.43 3.68 -0.57
C PRO A 119 12.20 4.31 -1.94
N PRO A 120 12.98 5.32 -2.33
CA PRO A 120 12.93 5.92 -3.67
C PRO A 120 13.00 4.83 -4.74
N ARG A 121 12.25 4.99 -5.82
CA ARG A 121 12.34 4.08 -6.97
C ARG A 121 13.64 4.36 -7.72
N THR A 122 14.66 3.58 -7.46
CA THR A 122 15.96 3.67 -8.13
C THR A 122 16.04 2.87 -9.44
N SER A 123 15.04 2.03 -9.73
CA SER A 123 14.98 1.23 -10.97
C SER A 123 13.57 0.72 -11.22
N PRO A 124 13.15 0.50 -12.49
CA PRO A 124 11.92 -0.22 -12.78
C PRO A 124 11.97 -1.61 -12.14
N PRO A 125 10.85 -2.17 -11.69
CA PRO A 125 10.82 -3.52 -11.16
C PRO A 125 11.40 -4.47 -12.21
N LYS A 126 12.40 -5.25 -11.81
CA LYS A 126 12.88 -6.35 -12.67
C LYS A 126 11.70 -7.32 -12.83
N THR A 127 11.20 -7.45 -14.04
CA THR A 127 10.31 -8.54 -14.42
C THR A 127 11.08 -9.85 -14.26
N PHE A 128 10.60 -10.72 -13.39
CA PHE A 128 11.02 -12.11 -13.31
C PHE A 128 10.16 -12.94 -14.24
#